data_d4efadcc824d80e9512388296ca7162b
#
_entry.id   d4efadcc824d80e9512388296ca7162b
#
_cell.length_a   1.000
_cell.length_b   1.000
_cell.length_c   1.000
_cell.angle_alpha   90.00
_cell.angle_beta   90.00
_cell.angle_gamma   90.00
#
_symmetry.space_group_name_H-M   'P 1'
#
loop_
_entity.id
_entity.type
_entity.pdbx_description
1 polymer ?
#
loop_
_entity_poly.entity_id
_entity_poly.type
_entity_poly.pdbx_seq_one_letter_code
_entity_poly.pdbx_strand_id
1 'polypeptide(L)'
;MKVCLIAEGCYPYVVGGVSSWVHSLIGQFPNLEFAVTAIIAGREQSGKFAYKLPPNVTEVREIYLNDCEWQGGRTRASFRHRLSRTEFEAMRSLVIGDSVDWETIFRLFQEKQLSLNRFLMGPDFLKIAEEVYELRYGSIVFSDFLWTLRSIYLPLGFALQHDPVKADLYHCVATGYSGIVGSLASWKYGGALLISEHGIYTREREEEIIKAKWVTGVYKDFWIEQFRKMSLCAYQRADLVTSLFEDARSLQLDLGCPREKTRVTPNGVDITRFAHVPGKEPGDPMIHIGAAIRVTPIKDVKTLINAFYYAKQRDARLKLWIMGPWEEDREYAQECFELVESLHVQDIVFTGRIRMEEYIGRMDALILTSISEGQPLVILEGFSAKKPCIATNVGNCRGLIYGEGDDFGPAGILTPPMNIEKIADAMVAIAADGDARARMGEAGYRRVCSRYRVEQMRSTYRAIYQELAQAKHVPWPEDSYRPHPEQEGGKSHGGNRN
;
A
#
# COMPACT_ATOMS: atom_id res chain seq x y z
N MET A 1 -3.30 -6.66 25.32
CA MET A 1 -4.10 -6.60 24.08
C MET A 1 -3.23 -7.11 22.94
N LYS A 2 -3.75 -8.06 22.18
CA LYS A 2 -3.08 -8.63 21.01
C LYS A 2 -3.70 -8.11 19.72
N VAL A 3 -2.89 -7.55 18.81
CA VAL A 3 -3.29 -7.06 17.49
C VAL A 3 -2.71 -7.97 16.43
N CYS A 4 -3.53 -8.48 15.53
CA CYS A 4 -3.07 -9.22 14.37
C CYS A 4 -3.06 -8.28 13.14
N LEU A 5 -1.87 -7.89 12.68
CA LEU A 5 -1.69 -7.18 11.42
C LEU A 5 -1.74 -8.17 10.25
N ILE A 6 -2.58 -7.88 9.27
CA ILE A 6 -2.75 -8.75 8.10
C ILE A 6 -2.29 -7.97 6.86
N ALA A 7 -1.16 -8.40 6.29
CA ALA A 7 -0.47 -7.73 5.22
C ALA A 7 -0.41 -8.59 3.95
N GLU A 8 -0.82 -8.03 2.81
CA GLU A 8 -0.84 -8.71 1.51
C GLU A 8 0.27 -8.15 0.61
N GLY A 9 1.20 -9.01 0.18
CA GLY A 9 2.26 -8.65 -0.77
C GLY A 9 3.26 -7.59 -0.29
N CYS A 10 3.32 -7.30 1.03
CA CYS A 10 4.15 -6.22 1.55
C CYS A 10 4.96 -6.63 2.80
N TYR A 11 4.59 -6.20 3.99
CA TYR A 11 5.33 -6.46 5.23
C TYR A 11 5.22 -7.93 5.67
N PRO A 12 6.29 -8.56 6.15
CA PRO A 12 7.66 -8.04 6.31
C PRO A 12 8.62 -8.31 5.14
N TYR A 13 8.14 -8.67 3.96
CA TYR A 13 8.94 -9.19 2.84
C TYR A 13 9.45 -8.13 1.87
N VAL A 14 8.66 -7.09 1.61
CA VAL A 14 8.93 -6.08 0.58
C VAL A 14 9.18 -4.73 1.23
N VAL A 15 10.26 -4.06 0.85
CA VAL A 15 10.52 -2.68 1.27
C VAL A 15 9.66 -1.72 0.43
N GLY A 16 8.83 -0.92 1.11
CA GLY A 16 7.92 0.02 0.43
C GLY A 16 7.17 0.89 1.42
N GLY A 17 6.34 1.81 0.91
CA GLY A 17 5.59 2.77 1.73
C GLY A 17 4.71 2.11 2.78
N VAL A 18 3.86 1.15 2.37
CA VAL A 18 2.96 0.42 3.28
C VAL A 18 3.75 -0.40 4.29
N SER A 19 4.79 -1.11 3.85
CA SER A 19 5.64 -1.91 4.76
C SER A 19 6.36 -1.05 5.80
N SER A 20 6.89 0.09 5.40
CA SER A 20 7.54 1.05 6.29
C SER A 20 6.54 1.64 7.29
N TRP A 21 5.33 1.92 6.83
CA TRP A 21 4.25 2.38 7.69
C TRP A 21 3.85 1.32 8.73
N VAL A 22 3.64 0.05 8.32
CA VAL A 22 3.35 -1.07 9.23
C VAL A 22 4.46 -1.23 10.27
N HIS A 23 5.72 -1.23 9.82
CA HIS A 23 6.88 -1.35 10.71
C HIS A 23 6.94 -0.22 11.74
N SER A 24 6.70 1.02 11.29
CA SER A 24 6.62 2.19 12.16
C SER A 24 5.46 2.08 13.16
N LEU A 25 4.27 1.66 12.69
CA LEU A 25 3.09 1.50 13.54
C LEU A 25 3.34 0.52 14.68
N ILE A 26 3.91 -0.65 14.40
CA ILE A 26 4.26 -1.66 15.43
C ILE A 26 5.22 -1.05 16.47
N GLY A 27 6.25 -0.36 16.01
CA GLY A 27 7.26 0.26 16.88
C GLY A 27 6.70 1.36 17.81
N GLN A 28 5.59 2.00 17.39
CA GLN A 28 4.95 3.07 18.17
C GLN A 28 4.07 2.55 19.31
N PHE A 29 3.76 1.26 19.35
CA PHE A 29 2.95 0.62 20.39
C PHE A 29 3.69 -0.51 21.12
N PRO A 30 4.78 -0.22 21.82
CA PRO A 30 5.60 -1.24 22.47
C PRO A 30 4.87 -2.01 23.60
N ASN A 31 3.77 -1.46 24.10
CA ASN A 31 2.90 -2.06 25.12
C ASN A 31 1.83 -3.00 24.52
N LEU A 32 1.70 -3.09 23.21
CA LEU A 32 0.81 -4.03 22.55
C LEU A 32 1.60 -5.24 22.03
N GLU A 33 0.97 -6.40 22.08
CA GLU A 33 1.46 -7.61 21.41
C GLU A 33 0.98 -7.63 19.98
N PHE A 34 1.89 -7.84 19.03
CA PHE A 34 1.55 -7.97 17.63
C PHE A 34 1.79 -9.38 17.10
N ALA A 35 0.82 -9.89 16.36
CA ALA A 35 1.01 -10.97 15.40
C ALA A 35 0.97 -10.40 13.98
N VAL A 36 1.70 -10.99 13.06
CA VAL A 36 1.67 -10.62 11.64
C VAL A 36 1.20 -11.82 10.83
N THR A 37 0.11 -11.67 10.08
CA THR A 37 -0.29 -12.61 9.03
C THR A 37 0.12 -12.03 7.69
N ALA A 38 1.14 -12.63 7.07
CA ALA A 38 1.66 -12.22 5.78
C ALA A 38 1.10 -13.09 4.67
N ILE A 39 0.42 -12.47 3.71
CA ILE A 39 -0.13 -13.15 2.53
C ILE A 39 0.84 -12.92 1.38
N ILE A 40 1.44 -14.00 0.87
CA ILE A 40 2.50 -13.97 -0.13
C ILE A 40 2.21 -14.96 -1.27
N ALA A 41 2.86 -14.74 -2.42
CA ALA A 41 2.59 -15.53 -3.60
C ALA A 41 3.01 -16.99 -3.43
N GLY A 42 4.24 -17.26 -2.98
CA GLY A 42 4.78 -18.61 -2.89
C GLY A 42 5.76 -18.82 -1.76
N ARG A 43 6.10 -20.09 -1.50
CA ARG A 43 6.98 -20.53 -0.38
C ARG A 43 8.44 -20.14 -0.54
N GLU A 44 8.87 -19.79 -1.73
CA GLU A 44 10.27 -19.39 -2.00
C GLU A 44 10.70 -18.12 -1.26
N GLN A 45 9.73 -17.31 -0.82
CA GLN A 45 9.95 -16.11 -0.02
C GLN A 45 9.92 -16.36 1.49
N SER A 46 9.48 -17.57 1.93
CA SER A 46 9.28 -17.88 3.35
C SER A 46 10.49 -17.53 4.21
N GLY A 47 10.25 -16.82 5.31
CA GLY A 47 11.27 -16.44 6.30
C GLY A 47 12.32 -15.43 5.82
N LYS A 48 12.27 -14.96 4.56
CA LYS A 48 13.24 -13.99 4.01
C LYS A 48 12.78 -12.56 4.27
N PHE A 49 12.72 -12.16 5.54
CA PHE A 49 12.22 -10.85 5.94
C PHE A 49 13.16 -9.71 5.51
N ALA A 50 12.60 -8.67 4.90
CA ALA A 50 13.32 -7.44 4.55
C ALA A 50 13.49 -6.49 5.75
N TYR A 51 12.75 -6.75 6.84
CA TYR A 51 12.76 -5.95 8.07
C TYR A 51 13.22 -6.80 9.25
N LYS A 52 13.99 -6.18 10.18
CA LYS A 52 14.20 -6.75 11.51
C LYS A 52 12.92 -6.52 12.32
N LEU A 53 12.24 -7.59 12.70
CA LEU A 53 10.99 -7.49 13.43
C LEU A 53 11.16 -6.81 14.78
N PRO A 54 10.28 -5.88 15.17
CA PRO A 54 10.24 -5.30 16.50
C PRO A 54 10.01 -6.36 17.58
N PRO A 55 10.52 -6.16 18.82
CA PRO A 55 10.48 -7.18 19.87
C PRO A 55 9.05 -7.52 20.36
N ASN A 56 8.08 -6.66 20.11
CA ASN A 56 6.68 -6.86 20.43
C ASN A 56 5.89 -7.62 19.32
N VAL A 57 6.55 -8.05 18.24
CA VAL A 57 6.01 -9.03 17.30
C VAL A 57 6.31 -10.42 17.83
N THR A 58 5.25 -11.12 18.31
CA THR A 58 5.39 -12.43 18.97
C THR A 58 5.18 -13.59 18.01
N GLU A 59 4.52 -13.37 16.87
CA GLU A 59 4.17 -14.42 15.92
C GLU A 59 4.12 -13.85 14.48
N VAL A 60 4.65 -14.63 13.52
CA VAL A 60 4.44 -14.40 12.08
C VAL A 60 3.85 -15.65 11.46
N ARG A 61 2.71 -15.51 10.82
CA ARG A 61 2.08 -16.58 10.01
C ARG A 61 2.09 -16.19 8.54
N GLU A 62 2.28 -17.18 7.70
CA GLU A 62 2.36 -17.02 6.25
C GLU A 62 1.21 -17.75 5.57
N ILE A 63 0.57 -17.08 4.62
CA ILE A 63 -0.44 -17.64 3.73
C ILE A 63 0.10 -17.59 2.31
N TYR A 64 0.18 -18.74 1.64
CA TYR A 64 0.70 -18.86 0.28
C TYR A 64 -0.46 -19.00 -0.70
N LEU A 65 -0.61 -18.04 -1.59
CA LEU A 65 -1.73 -18.02 -2.54
C LEU A 65 -1.54 -18.97 -3.73
N ASN A 66 -0.28 -19.34 -4.05
CA ASN A 66 0.08 -20.20 -5.17
C ASN A 66 0.59 -21.58 -4.71
N ASP A 67 0.30 -22.00 -3.49
CA ASP A 67 0.76 -23.26 -2.93
C ASP A 67 -0.05 -24.47 -3.46
N CYS A 68 -0.18 -24.54 -4.76
CA CYS A 68 -0.85 -25.63 -5.44
C CYS A 68 0.08 -26.82 -5.62
N GLU A 69 0.33 -27.59 -4.58
CA GLU A 69 0.57 -29.00 -4.80
C GLU A 69 -0.76 -29.63 -5.24
N TRP A 70 -0.95 -29.75 -6.53
CA TRP A 70 -1.93 -30.70 -7.08
C TRP A 70 -1.49 -32.09 -6.64
N GLN A 71 -1.81 -32.45 -5.40
CA GLN A 71 -1.62 -33.82 -4.94
C GLN A 71 -2.51 -34.71 -5.79
N GLY A 72 -1.93 -35.18 -6.88
CA GLY A 72 -2.45 -36.24 -7.70
C GLY A 72 -2.50 -37.59 -6.96
N GLY A 73 -2.69 -37.57 -5.66
CA GLY A 73 -2.91 -38.73 -4.80
C GLY A 73 -4.30 -39.29 -5.09
N ARG A 74 -4.33 -40.39 -5.80
CA ARG A 74 -5.49 -41.29 -5.90
C ARG A 74 -5.91 -41.81 -4.52
N THR A 75 -6.39 -40.94 -3.62
CA THR A 75 -7.10 -41.40 -2.43
C THR A 75 -8.53 -41.70 -2.82
N ARG A 76 -8.79 -43.00 -2.97
CA ARG A 76 -10.09 -43.64 -3.23
C ARG A 76 -11.13 -43.44 -2.10
N ALA A 77 -10.90 -42.50 -1.18
CA ALA A 77 -11.77 -42.28 -0.04
C ALA A 77 -12.71 -41.10 -0.31
N SER A 78 -13.97 -41.45 -0.47
CA SER A 78 -15.16 -40.63 -0.29
C SER A 78 -15.36 -39.44 -1.26
N PHE A 79 -15.87 -39.73 -2.46
CA PHE A 79 -16.43 -38.78 -3.44
C PHE A 79 -17.77 -38.14 -3.01
N ARG A 80 -18.15 -38.14 -1.74
CA ARG A 80 -19.50 -37.76 -1.29
C ARG A 80 -19.50 -36.65 -0.25
N HIS A 81 -18.93 -35.50 -0.56
CA HIS A 81 -19.38 -34.28 0.10
C HIS A 81 -20.20 -33.47 -0.93
N ARG A 82 -21.48 -33.75 -1.03
CA ARG A 82 -22.42 -32.87 -1.69
C ARG A 82 -22.72 -31.73 -0.73
N LEU A 83 -22.64 -30.52 -1.23
CA LEU A 83 -23.08 -29.33 -0.50
C LEU A 83 -24.59 -29.47 -0.20
N SER A 84 -25.02 -29.06 0.99
CA SER A 84 -26.43 -28.80 1.25
C SER A 84 -26.94 -27.70 0.33
N ARG A 85 -28.25 -27.54 0.20
CA ARG A 85 -28.84 -26.51 -0.65
C ARG A 85 -28.33 -25.09 -0.27
N THR A 86 -28.29 -24.81 1.03
CA THR A 86 -27.80 -23.50 1.54
C THR A 86 -26.33 -23.27 1.20
N GLU A 87 -25.48 -24.27 1.38
CA GLU A 87 -24.06 -24.20 1.04
C GLU A 87 -23.83 -24.05 -0.46
N PHE A 88 -24.60 -24.79 -1.26
CA PHE A 88 -24.55 -24.66 -2.71
C PHE A 88 -24.92 -23.24 -3.15
N GLU A 89 -26.01 -22.65 -2.64
CA GLU A 89 -26.43 -21.29 -2.95
C GLU A 89 -25.39 -20.25 -2.48
N ALA A 90 -24.74 -20.47 -1.33
CA ALA A 90 -23.67 -19.60 -0.86
C ALA A 90 -22.46 -19.65 -1.83
N MET A 91 -22.00 -20.82 -2.23
CA MET A 91 -20.91 -20.96 -3.20
C MET A 91 -21.29 -20.46 -4.59
N ARG A 92 -22.56 -20.64 -4.97
CA ARG A 92 -23.12 -20.08 -6.21
C ARG A 92 -23.12 -18.56 -6.17
N SER A 93 -23.53 -17.95 -5.06
CA SER A 93 -23.53 -16.47 -4.90
C SER A 93 -22.13 -15.87 -5.00
N LEU A 94 -21.10 -16.57 -4.54
CA LEU A 94 -19.71 -16.16 -4.70
C LEU A 94 -19.32 -16.01 -6.19
N VAL A 95 -19.84 -16.90 -7.05
CA VAL A 95 -19.47 -16.91 -8.47
C VAL A 95 -20.41 -16.01 -9.28
N ILE A 96 -21.71 -16.12 -9.13
CA ILE A 96 -22.72 -15.48 -9.99
C ILE A 96 -23.39 -14.27 -9.32
N GLY A 97 -23.53 -14.29 -7.98
CA GLY A 97 -24.36 -13.34 -7.25
C GLY A 97 -23.74 -11.95 -7.09
N ASP A 98 -24.58 -10.94 -6.96
CA ASP A 98 -24.19 -9.58 -6.56
C ASP A 98 -23.97 -9.46 -5.04
N SER A 99 -24.66 -10.30 -4.27
CA SER A 99 -24.51 -10.42 -2.81
C SER A 99 -24.04 -11.83 -2.43
N VAL A 100 -22.98 -11.89 -1.62
CA VAL A 100 -22.34 -13.16 -1.23
C VAL A 100 -22.65 -13.50 0.21
N ASP A 101 -23.10 -14.74 0.48
CA ASP A 101 -23.27 -15.26 1.83
C ASP A 101 -21.91 -15.72 2.41
N TRP A 102 -21.10 -14.75 2.83
CA TRP A 102 -19.78 -14.99 3.39
C TRP A 102 -19.82 -15.79 4.70
N GLU A 103 -20.89 -15.68 5.49
CA GLU A 103 -20.97 -16.42 6.75
C GLU A 103 -21.08 -17.91 6.52
N THR A 104 -21.93 -18.33 5.60
CA THR A 104 -22.02 -19.74 5.21
C THR A 104 -20.72 -20.25 4.58
N ILE A 105 -20.04 -19.40 3.77
CA ILE A 105 -18.74 -19.75 3.19
C ILE A 105 -17.68 -19.92 4.29
N PHE A 106 -17.57 -19.00 5.25
CA PHE A 106 -16.61 -19.13 6.37
C PHE A 106 -16.85 -20.39 7.18
N ARG A 107 -18.10 -20.68 7.51
CA ARG A 107 -18.49 -21.92 8.21
C ARG A 107 -18.10 -23.16 7.43
N LEU A 108 -18.33 -23.14 6.11
CA LEU A 108 -18.01 -24.27 5.23
C LEU A 108 -16.51 -24.60 5.22
N PHE A 109 -15.65 -23.58 5.17
CA PHE A 109 -14.21 -23.77 5.16
C PHE A 109 -13.63 -24.05 6.55
N GLN A 110 -14.10 -23.38 7.60
CA GLN A 110 -13.51 -23.45 8.95
C GLN A 110 -14.08 -24.60 9.80
N GLU A 111 -15.39 -24.82 9.79
CA GLU A 111 -16.04 -25.85 10.62
C GLU A 111 -16.15 -27.18 9.89
N LYS A 112 -16.57 -27.14 8.62
CA LYS A 112 -16.73 -28.34 7.81
C LYS A 112 -15.47 -28.77 7.06
N GLN A 113 -14.42 -27.96 7.10
CA GLN A 113 -13.12 -28.22 6.47
C GLN A 113 -13.25 -28.63 5.00
N LEU A 114 -14.01 -27.85 4.21
CA LEU A 114 -14.21 -28.11 2.79
C LEU A 114 -12.85 -28.22 2.09
N SER A 115 -12.60 -29.35 1.46
CA SER A 115 -11.43 -29.53 0.62
C SER A 115 -11.62 -28.74 -0.68
N LEU A 116 -10.82 -27.66 -0.85
CA LEU A 116 -10.87 -26.81 -2.03
C LEU A 116 -10.71 -27.61 -3.33
N ASN A 117 -9.70 -28.47 -3.40
CA ASN A 117 -9.45 -29.30 -4.58
C ASN A 117 -10.63 -30.23 -4.91
N ARG A 118 -11.26 -30.82 -3.89
CA ARG A 118 -12.42 -31.65 -4.10
C ARG A 118 -13.64 -30.87 -4.57
N PHE A 119 -13.83 -29.69 -4.03
CA PHE A 119 -14.90 -28.79 -4.45
C PHE A 119 -14.71 -28.36 -5.90
N LEU A 120 -13.54 -27.76 -6.23
CA LEU A 120 -13.23 -27.26 -7.58
C LEU A 120 -13.23 -28.35 -8.67
N MET A 121 -13.01 -29.60 -8.29
CA MET A 121 -13.09 -30.78 -9.19
C MET A 121 -14.40 -31.53 -9.06
N GLY A 122 -15.31 -31.09 -8.20
CA GLY A 122 -16.55 -31.76 -7.88
C GLY A 122 -17.74 -31.36 -8.75
N PRO A 123 -18.85 -32.14 -8.67
CA PRO A 123 -20.05 -31.90 -9.48
C PRO A 123 -20.77 -30.60 -9.11
N ASP A 124 -20.70 -30.17 -7.85
CA ASP A 124 -21.35 -28.93 -7.41
C ASP A 124 -20.68 -27.68 -8.05
N PHE A 125 -19.34 -27.67 -8.12
CA PHE A 125 -18.62 -26.59 -8.83
C PHE A 125 -18.86 -26.63 -10.33
N LEU A 126 -18.88 -27.84 -10.93
CA LEU A 126 -19.17 -27.99 -12.35
C LEU A 126 -20.55 -27.42 -12.69
N LYS A 127 -21.57 -27.72 -11.88
CA LYS A 127 -22.93 -27.21 -12.06
C LYS A 127 -22.97 -25.65 -11.98
N ILE A 128 -22.24 -25.05 -11.03
CA ILE A 128 -22.11 -23.59 -10.94
C ILE A 128 -21.41 -23.04 -12.19
N ALA A 129 -20.34 -23.72 -12.63
CA ALA A 129 -19.60 -23.30 -13.83
C ALA A 129 -20.44 -23.38 -15.11
N GLU A 130 -21.23 -24.44 -15.28
CA GLU A 130 -22.18 -24.61 -16.40
C GLU A 130 -23.20 -23.47 -16.41
N GLU A 131 -23.79 -23.13 -15.27
CA GLU A 131 -24.75 -22.03 -15.14
C GLU A 131 -24.14 -20.68 -15.53
N VAL A 132 -22.94 -20.36 -15.04
CA VAL A 132 -22.22 -19.12 -15.41
C VAL A 132 -21.90 -19.08 -16.89
N TYR A 133 -21.44 -20.22 -17.44
CA TYR A 133 -21.09 -20.36 -18.84
C TYR A 133 -22.30 -20.08 -19.74
N GLU A 134 -23.45 -20.69 -19.45
CA GLU A 134 -24.67 -20.47 -20.21
C GLU A 134 -25.18 -19.02 -20.12
N LEU A 135 -25.05 -18.39 -18.93
CA LEU A 135 -25.53 -17.03 -18.71
C LEU A 135 -24.66 -15.94 -19.39
N ARG A 136 -23.32 -16.14 -19.45
CA ARG A 136 -22.42 -15.04 -19.81
C ARG A 136 -21.38 -15.40 -20.87
N TYR A 137 -21.03 -16.69 -21.08
CA TYR A 137 -19.80 -17.06 -21.78
C TYR A 137 -19.96 -18.16 -22.84
N GLY A 138 -21.17 -18.45 -23.27
CA GLY A 138 -21.46 -19.52 -24.24
C GLY A 138 -20.72 -19.46 -25.58
N SER A 139 -19.99 -18.38 -25.86
CA SER A 139 -19.23 -18.19 -27.10
C SER A 139 -17.76 -18.61 -27.01
N ILE A 140 -17.27 -18.97 -25.82
CA ILE A 140 -15.86 -19.39 -25.60
C ILE A 140 -15.76 -20.88 -25.38
N VAL A 141 -14.54 -21.43 -25.43
CA VAL A 141 -14.32 -22.87 -25.20
C VAL A 141 -14.55 -23.19 -23.71
N PHE A 142 -15.49 -24.09 -23.42
CA PHE A 142 -15.89 -24.44 -22.05
C PHE A 142 -14.73 -24.94 -21.18
N SER A 143 -13.81 -25.73 -21.72
CA SER A 143 -12.65 -26.20 -20.96
C SER A 143 -11.76 -25.05 -20.49
N ASP A 144 -11.49 -24.06 -21.33
CA ASP A 144 -10.66 -22.91 -21.02
C ASP A 144 -11.34 -22.02 -19.97
N PHE A 145 -12.65 -21.83 -20.13
CA PHE A 145 -13.47 -21.15 -19.14
C PHE A 145 -13.41 -21.85 -17.78
N LEU A 146 -13.62 -23.15 -17.73
CA LEU A 146 -13.62 -23.91 -16.47
C LEU A 146 -12.26 -23.85 -15.75
N TRP A 147 -11.15 -23.95 -16.48
CA TRP A 147 -9.82 -23.82 -15.90
C TRP A 147 -9.54 -22.41 -15.39
N THR A 148 -9.95 -21.39 -16.14
CA THR A 148 -9.82 -19.99 -15.72
C THR A 148 -10.64 -19.72 -14.45
N LEU A 149 -11.90 -20.17 -14.43
CA LEU A 149 -12.76 -20.02 -13.26
C LEU A 149 -12.14 -20.65 -12.00
N ARG A 150 -11.57 -21.86 -12.13
CA ARG A 150 -10.83 -22.52 -11.04
C ARG A 150 -9.65 -21.69 -10.57
N SER A 151 -8.86 -21.15 -11.48
CA SER A 151 -7.68 -20.36 -11.15
C SER A 151 -8.01 -19.10 -10.35
N ILE A 152 -9.18 -18.49 -10.58
CA ILE A 152 -9.65 -17.30 -9.86
C ILE A 152 -10.00 -17.63 -8.40
N TYR A 153 -10.65 -18.77 -8.15
CA TYR A 153 -11.10 -19.13 -6.80
C TYR A 153 -10.07 -19.89 -5.96
N LEU A 154 -9.00 -20.36 -6.59
CA LEU A 154 -7.97 -21.12 -5.90
C LEU A 154 -7.23 -20.31 -4.82
N PRO A 155 -6.70 -19.09 -5.10
CA PRO A 155 -6.08 -18.27 -4.09
C PRO A 155 -7.03 -17.88 -2.94
N LEU A 156 -8.29 -17.57 -3.27
CA LEU A 156 -9.31 -17.27 -2.27
C LEU A 156 -9.56 -18.48 -1.36
N GLY A 157 -9.64 -19.67 -1.93
CA GLY A 157 -9.81 -20.90 -1.16
C GLY A 157 -8.66 -21.16 -0.18
N PHE A 158 -7.41 -20.89 -0.57
CA PHE A 158 -6.27 -20.99 0.35
C PHE A 158 -6.37 -19.99 1.50
N ALA A 159 -6.77 -18.75 1.22
CA ALA A 159 -6.99 -17.75 2.25
C ALA A 159 -8.11 -18.18 3.23
N LEU A 160 -9.19 -18.79 2.73
CA LEU A 160 -10.33 -19.27 3.53
C LEU A 160 -10.03 -20.55 4.33
N GLN A 161 -9.10 -21.41 3.87
CA GLN A 161 -8.68 -22.62 4.60
C GLN A 161 -7.69 -22.33 5.72
N HIS A 162 -7.06 -21.16 5.70
CA HIS A 162 -6.11 -20.78 6.74
C HIS A 162 -6.79 -20.69 8.11
N ASP A 163 -6.13 -21.23 9.15
CA ASP A 163 -6.56 -21.06 10.53
C ASP A 163 -6.02 -19.72 11.07
N PRO A 164 -6.88 -18.69 11.28
CA PRO A 164 -6.41 -17.37 11.64
C PRO A 164 -5.79 -17.35 13.04
N VAL A 165 -4.88 -16.39 13.27
CA VAL A 165 -4.37 -16.09 14.62
C VAL A 165 -5.51 -15.57 15.47
N LYS A 166 -5.63 -16.07 16.71
CA LYS A 166 -6.55 -15.48 17.68
C LYS A 166 -5.99 -14.17 18.22
N ALA A 167 -6.72 -13.08 18.03
CA ALA A 167 -6.35 -11.74 18.49
C ALA A 167 -7.58 -10.94 18.93
N ASP A 168 -7.34 -9.87 19.65
CA ASP A 168 -8.39 -8.95 20.13
C ASP A 168 -8.82 -7.97 19.05
N LEU A 169 -7.87 -7.63 18.15
CA LEU A 169 -8.06 -6.73 17.02
C LEU A 169 -7.33 -7.26 15.80
N TYR A 170 -8.01 -7.26 14.67
CA TYR A 170 -7.47 -7.56 13.35
C TYR A 170 -7.33 -6.27 12.56
N HIS A 171 -6.11 -5.94 12.15
CA HIS A 171 -5.83 -4.74 11.39
C HIS A 171 -5.31 -5.12 9.99
N CYS A 172 -6.17 -4.98 9.00
CA CYS A 172 -5.86 -5.25 7.60
C CYS A 172 -5.34 -4.00 6.91
N VAL A 173 -4.31 -4.13 6.08
CA VAL A 173 -3.75 -3.00 5.30
C VAL A 173 -4.33 -2.88 3.89
N ALA A 174 -5.28 -3.75 3.54
CA ALA A 174 -6.00 -3.78 2.27
C ALA A 174 -7.33 -4.53 2.42
N THR A 175 -8.25 -4.37 1.47
CA THR A 175 -9.55 -5.05 1.43
C THR A 175 -9.54 -6.39 0.69
N GLY A 176 -8.47 -6.73 -0.05
CA GLY A 176 -8.35 -7.95 -0.82
C GLY A 176 -8.31 -9.23 0.01
N TYR A 177 -7.33 -10.08 -0.22
CA TYR A 177 -7.13 -11.30 0.58
C TYR A 177 -6.89 -10.97 2.05
N SER A 178 -6.20 -9.86 2.33
CA SER A 178 -6.04 -9.33 3.69
C SER A 178 -7.40 -9.09 4.36
N GLY A 179 -8.32 -8.39 3.68
CA GLY A 179 -9.66 -8.12 4.19
C GLY A 179 -10.50 -9.39 4.40
N ILE A 180 -10.37 -10.38 3.51
CA ILE A 180 -11.06 -11.69 3.66
C ILE A 180 -10.52 -12.44 4.88
N VAL A 181 -9.21 -12.52 5.06
CA VAL A 181 -8.60 -13.21 6.22
C VAL A 181 -8.96 -12.51 7.52
N GLY A 182 -8.96 -11.16 7.53
CA GLY A 182 -9.41 -10.37 8.69
C GLY A 182 -10.89 -10.55 9.00
N SER A 183 -11.74 -10.59 7.98
CA SER A 183 -13.18 -10.85 8.11
C SER A 183 -13.45 -12.24 8.66
N LEU A 184 -12.74 -13.26 8.15
CA LEU A 184 -12.79 -14.63 8.65
C LEU A 184 -12.35 -14.71 10.12
N ALA A 185 -11.24 -14.07 10.47
CA ALA A 185 -10.68 -14.07 11.81
C ALA A 185 -11.64 -13.40 12.83
N SER A 186 -12.18 -12.23 12.47
CA SER A 186 -13.18 -11.52 13.28
C SER A 186 -14.46 -12.35 13.44
N TRP A 187 -14.95 -13.01 12.38
CA TRP A 187 -16.08 -13.92 12.46
C TRP A 187 -15.82 -15.08 13.42
N LYS A 188 -14.63 -15.69 13.34
CA LYS A 188 -14.29 -16.89 14.12
C LYS A 188 -14.06 -16.61 15.59
N TYR A 189 -13.39 -15.50 15.93
CA TYR A 189 -12.92 -15.21 17.28
C TYR A 189 -13.57 -13.97 17.94
N GLY A 190 -14.38 -13.19 17.21
CA GLY A 190 -15.11 -12.04 17.74
C GLY A 190 -14.28 -10.78 17.96
N GLY A 191 -12.99 -10.76 17.59
CA GLY A 191 -12.14 -9.56 17.69
C GLY A 191 -12.59 -8.45 16.76
N ALA A 192 -12.24 -7.19 17.07
CA ALA A 192 -12.53 -6.04 16.23
C ALA A 192 -11.82 -6.15 14.87
N LEU A 193 -12.44 -5.61 13.80
CA LEU A 193 -11.86 -5.54 12.46
C LEU A 193 -11.67 -4.10 12.02
N LEU A 194 -10.41 -3.70 11.88
CA LEU A 194 -9.97 -2.43 11.30
C LEU A 194 -9.37 -2.67 9.93
N ILE A 195 -9.75 -1.84 8.96
CA ILE A 195 -9.13 -1.83 7.63
C ILE A 195 -8.50 -0.46 7.40
N SER A 196 -7.23 -0.42 7.04
CA SER A 196 -6.53 0.81 6.66
C SER A 196 -6.05 0.68 5.22
N GLU A 197 -6.77 1.32 4.29
CA GLU A 197 -6.38 1.33 2.88
C GLU A 197 -5.38 2.46 2.59
N HIS A 198 -4.21 2.08 2.09
CA HIS A 198 -3.17 3.02 1.64
C HIS A 198 -3.31 3.39 0.16
N GLY A 199 -4.01 2.61 -0.60
CA GLY A 199 -4.54 2.81 -1.94
C GLY A 199 -5.88 2.09 -2.01
N ILE A 200 -6.70 2.37 -3.02
CA ILE A 200 -7.99 1.68 -3.20
C ILE A 200 -7.75 0.36 -3.93
N TYR A 201 -7.75 -0.72 -3.16
CA TYR A 201 -7.40 -2.06 -3.62
C TYR A 201 -8.11 -2.48 -4.91
N THR A 202 -9.42 -2.30 -5.00
CA THR A 202 -10.20 -2.66 -6.17
C THR A 202 -9.73 -1.93 -7.43
N ARG A 203 -9.39 -0.63 -7.33
CA ARG A 203 -8.90 0.15 -8.48
C ARG A 203 -7.51 -0.27 -8.89
N GLU A 204 -6.61 -0.51 -7.94
CA GLU A 204 -5.27 -0.99 -8.22
C GLU A 204 -5.29 -2.35 -8.92
N ARG A 205 -6.12 -3.28 -8.43
CA ARG A 205 -6.28 -4.60 -9.05
C ARG A 205 -6.95 -4.51 -10.42
N GLU A 206 -7.96 -3.65 -10.57
CA GLU A 206 -8.60 -3.41 -11.88
C GLU A 206 -7.59 -2.92 -12.93
N GLU A 207 -6.77 -1.92 -12.57
CA GLU A 207 -5.71 -1.43 -13.45
C GLU A 207 -4.68 -2.50 -13.80
N GLU A 208 -4.25 -3.30 -12.82
CA GLU A 208 -3.31 -4.40 -13.06
C GLU A 208 -3.90 -5.46 -13.99
N ILE A 209 -5.14 -5.87 -13.78
CA ILE A 209 -5.83 -6.87 -14.63
C ILE A 209 -6.04 -6.33 -16.05
N ILE A 210 -6.40 -5.05 -16.19
CA ILE A 210 -6.55 -4.41 -17.51
C ILE A 210 -5.22 -4.45 -18.28
N LYS A 211 -4.10 -4.18 -17.63
CA LYS A 211 -2.75 -4.19 -18.22
C LYS A 211 -2.15 -5.59 -18.37
N ALA A 212 -2.67 -6.59 -17.64
CA ALA A 212 -2.12 -7.93 -17.62
C ALA A 212 -2.23 -8.62 -18.99
N LYS A 213 -1.09 -9.18 -19.46
CA LYS A 213 -1.01 -9.94 -20.71
C LYS A 213 -1.44 -11.41 -20.54
N TRP A 214 -1.38 -11.93 -19.30
CA TRP A 214 -1.73 -13.32 -18.98
C TRP A 214 -3.24 -13.56 -18.83
N VAL A 215 -4.04 -12.48 -18.66
CA VAL A 215 -5.50 -12.53 -18.66
C VAL A 215 -6.02 -11.86 -19.91
N THR A 216 -6.82 -12.56 -20.70
CA THR A 216 -7.33 -12.05 -21.98
C THR A 216 -8.84 -11.94 -21.99
N GLY A 217 -9.36 -10.95 -22.74
CA GLY A 217 -10.78 -10.80 -23.06
C GLY A 217 -11.69 -10.78 -21.82
N VAL A 218 -12.76 -11.52 -21.92
CA VAL A 218 -13.85 -11.62 -20.92
C VAL A 218 -13.42 -12.10 -19.55
N TYR A 219 -12.26 -12.74 -19.43
CA TYR A 219 -11.77 -13.24 -18.15
C TYR A 219 -11.31 -12.11 -17.23
N LYS A 220 -11.01 -10.92 -17.75
CA LYS A 220 -10.65 -9.74 -16.95
C LYS A 220 -11.79 -9.33 -16.02
N ASP A 221 -13.00 -9.35 -16.53
CA ASP A 221 -14.20 -8.98 -15.77
C ASP A 221 -14.42 -9.89 -14.55
N PHE A 222 -14.14 -11.20 -14.70
CA PHE A 222 -14.23 -12.14 -13.58
C PHE A 222 -13.28 -11.79 -12.43
N TRP A 223 -12.03 -11.49 -12.74
CA TRP A 223 -11.06 -11.10 -11.72
C TRP A 223 -11.48 -9.80 -11.03
N ILE A 224 -11.94 -8.82 -11.80
CA ILE A 224 -12.40 -7.52 -11.28
C ILE A 224 -13.62 -7.71 -10.37
N GLU A 225 -14.62 -8.48 -10.82
CA GLU A 225 -15.78 -8.82 -9.98
C GLU A 225 -15.38 -9.51 -8.68
N GLN A 226 -14.45 -10.45 -8.74
CA GLN A 226 -13.96 -11.16 -7.56
C GLN A 226 -13.32 -10.21 -6.55
N PHE A 227 -12.45 -9.33 -6.99
CA PHE A 227 -11.82 -8.33 -6.12
C PHE A 227 -12.84 -7.36 -5.51
N ARG A 228 -13.87 -6.96 -6.25
CA ARG A 228 -14.97 -6.13 -5.74
C ARG A 228 -15.77 -6.86 -4.66
N LYS A 229 -16.10 -8.14 -4.86
CA LYS A 229 -16.81 -8.96 -3.86
C LYS A 229 -15.99 -9.12 -2.57
N MET A 230 -14.68 -9.32 -2.69
CA MET A 230 -13.78 -9.41 -1.54
C MET A 230 -13.73 -8.10 -0.75
N SER A 231 -13.58 -6.98 -1.45
CA SER A 231 -13.57 -5.65 -0.81
C SER A 231 -14.91 -5.31 -0.15
N LEU A 232 -16.03 -5.63 -0.79
CA LEU A 232 -17.35 -5.43 -0.21
C LEU A 232 -17.56 -6.26 1.06
N CYS A 233 -17.10 -7.53 1.08
CA CYS A 233 -17.09 -8.36 2.29
C CYS A 233 -16.33 -7.65 3.42
N ALA A 234 -15.12 -7.19 3.14
CA ALA A 234 -14.26 -6.51 4.10
C ALA A 234 -14.93 -5.24 4.65
N TYR A 235 -15.48 -4.37 3.80
CA TYR A 235 -16.19 -3.14 4.19
C TYR A 235 -17.42 -3.41 5.06
N GLN A 236 -18.23 -4.40 4.68
CA GLN A 236 -19.45 -4.73 5.42
C GLN A 236 -19.15 -5.29 6.82
N ARG A 237 -18.08 -6.07 6.95
CA ARG A 237 -17.71 -6.72 8.20
C ARG A 237 -16.82 -5.87 9.09
N ALA A 238 -16.07 -4.91 8.57
CA ALA A 238 -15.23 -4.02 9.36
C ALA A 238 -16.03 -3.28 10.43
N ASP A 239 -15.43 -3.11 11.61
CA ASP A 239 -15.92 -2.16 12.63
C ASP A 239 -15.53 -0.72 12.25
N LEU A 240 -14.34 -0.55 11.63
CA LEU A 240 -13.88 0.75 11.12
C LEU A 240 -13.03 0.55 9.85
N VAL A 241 -13.15 1.49 8.89
CA VAL A 241 -12.37 1.56 7.67
C VAL A 241 -11.70 2.93 7.59
N THR A 242 -10.40 2.96 7.34
CA THR A 242 -9.67 4.23 7.19
C THR A 242 -9.09 4.39 5.80
N SER A 243 -9.03 5.63 5.36
CA SER A 243 -8.36 6.07 4.13
C SER A 243 -7.42 7.23 4.43
N LEU A 244 -6.48 7.51 3.53
CA LEU A 244 -5.45 8.53 3.76
C LEU A 244 -5.94 9.96 3.50
N PHE A 245 -6.98 10.16 2.68
CA PHE A 245 -7.52 11.46 2.26
C PHE A 245 -8.97 11.33 1.81
N GLU A 246 -9.66 12.46 1.67
CA GLU A 246 -11.12 12.50 1.47
C GLU A 246 -11.56 11.91 0.12
N ASP A 247 -10.80 12.12 -0.96
CA ASP A 247 -11.16 11.53 -2.27
C ASP A 247 -11.07 10.00 -2.22
N ALA A 248 -10.08 9.43 -1.50
CA ALA A 248 -10.01 7.98 -1.28
C ALA A 248 -11.20 7.49 -0.45
N ARG A 249 -11.61 8.24 0.59
CA ARG A 249 -12.82 7.94 1.35
C ARG A 249 -14.07 7.95 0.47
N SER A 250 -14.19 8.93 -0.42
CA SER A 250 -15.31 9.01 -1.36
C SER A 250 -15.37 7.77 -2.26
N LEU A 251 -14.22 7.30 -2.75
CA LEU A 251 -14.15 6.06 -3.51
C LEU A 251 -14.55 4.82 -2.69
N GLN A 252 -14.18 4.77 -1.39
CA GLN A 252 -14.66 3.69 -0.50
C GLN A 252 -16.18 3.68 -0.38
N LEU A 253 -16.81 4.85 -0.27
CA LEU A 253 -18.27 4.98 -0.23
C LEU A 253 -18.93 4.51 -1.54
N ASP A 254 -18.36 4.90 -2.69
CA ASP A 254 -18.84 4.47 -4.02
C ASP A 254 -18.71 2.95 -4.22
N LEU A 255 -17.74 2.32 -3.57
CA LEU A 255 -17.52 0.87 -3.57
C LEU A 255 -18.39 0.13 -2.54
N GLY A 256 -19.28 0.82 -1.83
CA GLY A 256 -20.24 0.23 -0.91
C GLY A 256 -19.79 0.15 0.55
N CYS A 257 -18.73 0.87 0.95
CA CYS A 257 -18.38 1.00 2.36
C CYS A 257 -19.41 1.86 3.10
N PRO A 258 -19.97 1.41 4.25
CA PRO A 258 -20.89 2.21 5.02
C PRO A 258 -20.25 3.51 5.53
N ARG A 259 -20.90 4.64 5.34
CA ARG A 259 -20.37 5.98 5.69
C ARG A 259 -19.96 6.11 7.15
N GLU A 260 -20.76 5.55 8.05
CA GLU A 260 -20.54 5.58 9.50
C GLU A 260 -19.29 4.81 9.94
N LYS A 261 -18.78 3.91 9.12
CA LYS A 261 -17.56 3.15 9.37
C LYS A 261 -16.31 3.80 8.79
N THR A 262 -16.43 4.87 8.00
CA THR A 262 -15.29 5.47 7.31
C THR A 262 -14.66 6.62 8.10
N ARG A 263 -13.32 6.69 8.11
CA ARG A 263 -12.54 7.78 8.73
C ARG A 263 -11.30 8.10 7.91
N VAL A 264 -10.98 9.39 7.76
CA VAL A 264 -9.71 9.80 7.13
C VAL A 264 -8.60 9.82 8.19
N THR A 265 -7.51 9.12 7.89
CA THR A 265 -6.32 9.01 8.75
C THR A 265 -5.07 9.20 7.90
N PRO A 266 -4.57 10.44 7.74
CA PRO A 266 -3.40 10.71 6.90
C PRO A 266 -2.14 9.99 7.41
N ASN A 267 -1.20 9.73 6.51
CA ASN A 267 0.14 9.30 6.87
C ASN A 267 0.85 10.38 7.68
N GLY A 268 1.82 9.95 8.49
CA GLY A 268 2.69 10.83 9.24
C GLY A 268 4.16 10.61 8.87
N VAL A 269 4.96 11.66 8.96
CA VAL A 269 6.41 11.64 8.79
C VAL A 269 7.10 12.16 10.05
N ASP A 270 8.25 11.55 10.37
CA ASP A 270 9.13 12.06 11.44
C ASP A 270 9.96 13.22 10.90
N ILE A 271 9.53 14.44 11.25
CA ILE A 271 10.20 15.68 10.80
C ILE A 271 11.61 15.82 11.40
N THR A 272 11.90 15.18 12.54
CA THR A 272 13.20 15.30 13.21
C THR A 272 14.32 14.64 12.41
N ARG A 273 14.00 13.60 11.61
CA ARG A 273 14.95 12.93 10.71
C ARG A 273 15.58 13.90 9.69
N PHE A 274 14.89 14.97 9.35
CA PHE A 274 15.30 15.92 8.31
C PHE A 274 15.73 17.28 8.87
N ALA A 275 15.77 17.42 10.20
CA ALA A 275 16.13 18.70 10.85
C ALA A 275 17.60 19.11 10.62
N HIS A 276 18.51 18.14 10.49
CA HIS A 276 19.94 18.34 10.37
C HIS A 276 20.53 17.53 9.20
N VAL A 277 20.06 17.81 7.98
CA VAL A 277 20.54 17.13 6.77
C VAL A 277 21.69 17.91 6.11
N PRO A 278 22.67 17.21 5.49
CA PRO A 278 23.75 17.86 4.77
C PRO A 278 23.21 18.75 3.66
N GLY A 279 23.55 20.04 3.69
CA GLY A 279 23.18 20.97 2.64
C GLY A 279 23.93 20.76 1.33
N LYS A 280 23.60 21.58 0.34
CA LYS A 280 24.31 21.68 -0.92
C LYS A 280 25.70 22.29 -0.71
N GLU A 281 26.68 21.87 -1.52
CA GLU A 281 28.01 22.43 -1.49
C GLU A 281 27.99 23.95 -1.70
N PRO A 282 28.72 24.75 -0.88
CA PRO A 282 28.80 26.19 -1.06
C PRO A 282 29.35 26.53 -2.45
N GLY A 283 28.63 27.41 -3.18
CA GLY A 283 29.02 27.84 -4.52
C GLY A 283 28.64 26.91 -5.67
N ASP A 284 27.97 25.79 -5.41
CA ASP A 284 27.44 24.94 -6.49
C ASP A 284 26.33 25.67 -7.28
N PRO A 285 26.57 25.97 -8.59
CA PRO A 285 25.62 26.72 -9.41
C PRO A 285 24.47 25.86 -9.94
N MET A 286 24.56 24.53 -9.81
CA MET A 286 23.56 23.60 -10.36
C MET A 286 22.26 23.64 -9.55
N ILE A 287 21.15 23.43 -10.20
CA ILE A 287 19.83 23.25 -9.58
C ILE A 287 19.51 21.76 -9.53
N HIS A 288 19.53 21.19 -8.34
CA HIS A 288 19.37 19.76 -8.10
C HIS A 288 17.90 19.42 -7.91
N ILE A 289 17.34 18.60 -8.81
CA ILE A 289 16.00 18.06 -8.72
C ILE A 289 16.12 16.58 -8.36
N GLY A 290 15.51 16.16 -7.26
CA GLY A 290 15.57 14.80 -6.75
C GLY A 290 14.26 14.01 -6.94
N ALA A 291 14.32 12.86 -7.60
CA ALA A 291 13.24 11.90 -7.70
C ALA A 291 13.55 10.70 -6.79
N ALA A 292 12.98 10.67 -5.58
CA ALA A 292 13.18 9.54 -4.66
C ALA A 292 12.09 8.47 -4.93
N ILE A 293 12.37 7.60 -5.89
CA ILE A 293 11.41 6.63 -6.46
C ILE A 293 12.09 5.31 -6.81
N ARG A 294 11.33 4.22 -6.78
CA ARG A 294 11.73 2.96 -7.43
C ARG A 294 11.65 3.13 -8.95
N VAL A 295 12.61 2.56 -9.69
CA VAL A 295 12.59 2.63 -11.16
C VAL A 295 11.63 1.55 -11.67
N THR A 296 10.34 1.89 -11.73
CA THR A 296 9.25 1.01 -12.16
C THR A 296 8.25 1.76 -13.03
N PRO A 297 7.47 1.08 -13.89
CA PRO A 297 6.53 1.71 -14.82
C PRO A 297 5.52 2.66 -14.15
N ILE A 298 5.04 2.33 -12.95
CA ILE A 298 4.07 3.15 -12.23
C ILE A 298 4.63 4.52 -11.82
N LYS A 299 5.97 4.64 -11.69
CA LYS A 299 6.67 5.90 -11.36
C LYS A 299 6.99 6.74 -12.59
N ASP A 300 6.76 6.22 -13.78
CA ASP A 300 6.88 6.86 -15.09
C ASP A 300 8.22 7.60 -15.28
N VAL A 301 9.32 6.86 -15.04
CA VAL A 301 10.68 7.38 -15.11
C VAL A 301 11.04 7.80 -16.54
N LYS A 302 10.45 7.17 -17.56
CA LYS A 302 10.69 7.54 -18.96
C LYS A 302 10.15 8.94 -19.29
N THR A 303 8.95 9.28 -18.82
CA THR A 303 8.41 10.64 -18.92
C THR A 303 9.27 11.64 -18.17
N LEU A 304 9.78 11.29 -16.98
CA LEU A 304 10.70 12.13 -16.21
C LEU A 304 11.99 12.43 -16.99
N ILE A 305 12.63 11.41 -17.57
CA ILE A 305 13.86 11.55 -18.38
C ILE A 305 13.61 12.45 -19.59
N ASN A 306 12.53 12.22 -20.34
CA ASN A 306 12.17 13.06 -21.48
C ASN A 306 11.89 14.50 -21.07
N ALA A 307 11.13 14.73 -20.00
CA ALA A 307 10.85 16.06 -19.49
C ALA A 307 12.14 16.79 -19.06
N PHE A 308 13.05 16.07 -18.38
CA PHE A 308 14.33 16.62 -17.99
C PHE A 308 15.19 16.98 -19.23
N TYR A 309 15.20 16.17 -20.27
CA TYR A 309 15.90 16.47 -21.51
C TYR A 309 15.46 17.83 -22.08
N TYR A 310 14.15 18.09 -22.19
CA TYR A 310 13.66 19.38 -22.68
C TYR A 310 13.89 20.53 -21.69
N ALA A 311 13.79 20.28 -20.40
CA ALA A 311 14.07 21.29 -19.38
C ALA A 311 15.55 21.68 -19.38
N LYS A 312 16.47 20.72 -19.52
CA LYS A 312 17.93 20.94 -19.57
C LYS A 312 18.36 21.80 -20.74
N GLN A 313 17.69 21.69 -21.89
CA GLN A 313 17.95 22.57 -23.05
C GLN A 313 17.58 24.04 -22.78
N ARG A 314 16.64 24.27 -21.86
CA ARG A 314 16.16 25.62 -21.50
C ARG A 314 16.92 26.21 -20.30
N ASP A 315 17.40 25.37 -19.40
CA ASP A 315 18.24 25.78 -18.28
C ASP A 315 19.37 24.76 -18.03
N ALA A 316 20.56 25.12 -18.47
CA ALA A 316 21.75 24.28 -18.36
C ALA A 316 22.19 23.99 -16.90
N ARG A 317 21.67 24.71 -15.90
CA ARG A 317 21.98 24.50 -14.49
C ARG A 317 21.28 23.28 -13.90
N LEU A 318 20.23 22.74 -14.56
CA LEU A 318 19.45 21.61 -14.04
C LEU A 318 20.30 20.34 -13.93
N LYS A 319 20.14 19.63 -12.83
CA LYS A 319 20.69 18.29 -12.59
C LYS A 319 19.63 17.40 -11.94
N LEU A 320 19.41 16.21 -12.51
CA LEU A 320 18.41 15.27 -12.05
C LEU A 320 19.06 14.12 -11.28
N TRP A 321 18.51 13.80 -10.12
CA TRP A 321 18.90 12.67 -9.29
C TRP A 321 17.72 11.68 -9.22
N ILE A 322 17.90 10.47 -9.75
CA ILE A 322 16.95 9.36 -9.64
C ILE A 322 17.44 8.46 -8.52
N MET A 323 16.81 8.59 -7.34
CA MET A 323 17.26 8.03 -6.08
C MET A 323 16.33 6.88 -5.68
N GLY A 324 16.75 5.65 -5.93
CA GLY A 324 15.98 4.46 -5.55
C GLY A 324 16.42 3.20 -6.29
N PRO A 325 15.94 2.03 -5.85
CA PRO A 325 16.29 0.76 -6.43
C PRO A 325 15.70 0.58 -7.83
N TRP A 326 16.39 -0.21 -8.66
CA TRP A 326 15.97 -0.58 -10.02
C TRP A 326 15.93 -2.10 -10.24
N GLU A 327 16.21 -2.88 -9.19
CA GLU A 327 16.27 -4.35 -9.27
C GLU A 327 14.91 -5.02 -9.37
N GLU A 328 13.84 -4.29 -9.01
CA GLU A 328 12.46 -4.79 -8.99
C GLU A 328 11.92 -5.03 -10.42
N ASP A 329 12.26 -4.15 -11.36
CA ASP A 329 11.92 -4.27 -12.79
C ASP A 329 13.15 -3.93 -13.63
N ARG A 330 13.98 -4.93 -13.84
CA ARG A 330 15.26 -4.78 -14.56
C ARG A 330 15.08 -4.44 -16.03
N GLU A 331 14.01 -4.95 -16.66
CA GLU A 331 13.72 -4.67 -18.06
C GLU A 331 13.38 -3.19 -18.24
N TYR A 332 12.45 -2.68 -17.45
CA TYR A 332 12.09 -1.26 -17.46
C TYR A 332 13.27 -0.35 -17.09
N ALA A 333 14.06 -0.74 -16.11
CA ALA A 333 15.25 0.02 -15.71
C ALA A 333 16.27 0.10 -16.86
N GLN A 334 16.51 -1.02 -17.56
CA GLN A 334 17.38 -1.07 -18.72
C GLN A 334 16.89 -0.13 -19.82
N GLU A 335 15.59 -0.14 -20.14
CA GLU A 335 15.00 0.79 -21.09
C GLU A 335 15.17 2.26 -20.69
N CYS A 336 15.14 2.58 -19.36
CA CYS A 336 15.41 3.92 -18.86
C CYS A 336 16.88 4.33 -19.07
N PHE A 337 17.84 3.42 -18.86
CA PHE A 337 19.27 3.70 -19.10
C PHE A 337 19.55 3.90 -20.58
N GLU A 338 19.00 3.06 -21.46
CA GLU A 338 19.12 3.19 -22.91
C GLU A 338 18.50 4.49 -23.43
N LEU A 339 17.38 4.94 -22.82
CA LEU A 339 16.76 6.21 -23.15
C LEU A 339 17.70 7.39 -22.83
N VAL A 340 18.36 7.39 -21.65
CA VAL A 340 19.33 8.43 -21.28
C VAL A 340 20.50 8.47 -22.27
N GLU A 341 21.03 7.30 -22.64
CA GLU A 341 22.11 7.19 -23.63
C GLU A 341 21.68 7.70 -25.02
N SER A 342 20.49 7.30 -25.47
CA SER A 342 19.98 7.70 -26.80
C SER A 342 19.72 9.20 -26.92
N LEU A 343 19.30 9.84 -25.84
CA LEU A 343 19.06 11.29 -25.78
C LEU A 343 20.38 12.09 -25.61
N HIS A 344 21.50 11.44 -25.34
CA HIS A 344 22.79 12.06 -25.02
C HIS A 344 22.66 13.15 -23.92
N VAL A 345 21.72 12.97 -23.00
CA VAL A 345 21.47 13.96 -21.94
C VAL A 345 22.49 13.78 -20.81
N GLN A 346 23.10 14.90 -20.41
CA GLN A 346 24.03 14.94 -19.29
C GLN A 346 23.33 15.33 -17.99
N ASP A 347 23.99 15.11 -16.87
CA ASP A 347 23.51 15.50 -15.53
C ASP A 347 22.26 14.75 -15.05
N ILE A 348 22.05 13.50 -15.50
CA ILE A 348 21.16 12.54 -14.85
C ILE A 348 22.02 11.56 -14.06
N VAL A 349 21.71 11.41 -12.77
CA VAL A 349 22.42 10.51 -11.85
C VAL A 349 21.44 9.48 -11.29
N PHE A 350 21.70 8.20 -11.56
CA PHE A 350 21.02 7.09 -10.88
C PHE A 350 21.85 6.67 -9.68
N THR A 351 21.31 6.78 -8.48
CA THR A 351 22.06 6.52 -7.25
C THR A 351 21.89 5.10 -6.72
N GLY A 352 20.88 4.37 -7.16
CA GLY A 352 20.43 3.18 -6.46
C GLY A 352 19.76 3.48 -5.14
N ARG A 353 19.64 2.48 -4.28
CA ARG A 353 19.07 2.62 -2.94
C ARG A 353 19.94 3.54 -2.08
N ILE A 354 19.29 4.55 -1.49
CA ILE A 354 19.93 5.56 -0.63
C ILE A 354 19.24 5.66 0.73
N ARG A 355 19.88 6.39 1.63
CA ARG A 355 19.23 6.97 2.81
C ARG A 355 18.84 8.40 2.47
N MET A 356 17.55 8.72 2.58
CA MET A 356 17.01 10.01 2.13
C MET A 356 17.65 11.19 2.86
N GLU A 357 17.99 11.01 4.15
CA GLU A 357 18.63 12.04 4.99
C GLU A 357 19.99 12.50 4.45
N GLU A 358 20.70 11.64 3.71
CA GLU A 358 22.03 11.96 3.16
C GLU A 358 21.96 12.80 1.87
N TYR A 359 20.81 12.80 1.20
CA TYR A 359 20.65 13.41 -0.11
C TYR A 359 19.70 14.60 -0.14
N ILE A 360 18.60 14.55 0.61
CA ILE A 360 17.48 15.51 0.51
C ILE A 360 17.93 16.97 0.73
N GLY A 361 18.86 17.21 1.64
CA GLY A 361 19.34 18.53 1.94
C GLY A 361 20.08 19.19 0.76
N ARG A 362 20.70 18.39 -0.12
CA ARG A 362 21.39 18.83 -1.32
C ARG A 362 20.45 19.18 -2.47
N MET A 363 19.20 18.72 -2.42
CA MET A 363 18.21 19.00 -3.47
C MET A 363 17.66 20.41 -3.34
N ASP A 364 17.41 21.06 -4.46
CA ASP A 364 16.70 22.34 -4.53
C ASP A 364 15.18 22.13 -4.57
N ALA A 365 14.73 21.00 -5.16
CA ALA A 365 13.34 20.54 -5.20
C ALA A 365 13.27 19.02 -5.33
N LEU A 366 12.12 18.44 -4.98
CA LEU A 366 11.80 17.07 -5.33
C LEU A 366 10.86 17.02 -6.53
N ILE A 367 10.83 15.84 -7.20
CA ILE A 367 9.91 15.57 -8.29
C ILE A 367 9.33 14.17 -8.19
N LEU A 368 8.04 14.05 -8.49
CA LEU A 368 7.29 12.80 -8.53
C LEU A 368 6.40 12.77 -9.78
N THR A 369 6.72 11.88 -10.72
CA THR A 369 6.03 11.76 -12.03
C THR A 369 5.08 10.57 -12.12
N SER A 370 4.75 9.97 -11.00
CA SER A 370 3.94 8.76 -10.93
C SER A 370 2.62 8.85 -11.68
N ILE A 371 2.18 7.73 -12.24
CA ILE A 371 0.87 7.57 -12.90
C ILE A 371 -0.24 7.38 -11.87
N SER A 372 0.08 6.76 -10.73
CA SER A 372 -0.85 6.51 -9.63
C SER A 372 -0.13 6.60 -8.28
N GLU A 373 -0.77 7.20 -7.30
CA GLU A 373 -0.32 7.32 -5.91
C GLU A 373 -1.52 7.26 -4.95
N GLY A 374 -1.24 6.89 -3.70
CA GLY A 374 -2.14 7.18 -2.59
C GLY A 374 -1.79 8.54 -1.98
N GLN A 375 -1.12 8.53 -0.83
CA GLN A 375 -0.52 9.71 -0.23
C GLN A 375 1.00 9.51 -0.17
N PRO A 376 1.77 10.11 -1.12
CA PRO A 376 3.18 9.82 -1.26
C PRO A 376 4.03 10.38 -0.10
N LEU A 377 4.66 9.49 0.67
CA LEU A 377 5.52 9.84 1.81
C LEU A 377 6.71 10.70 1.38
N VAL A 378 7.23 10.49 0.17
CA VAL A 378 8.36 11.26 -0.35
C VAL A 378 8.08 12.77 -0.42
N ILE A 379 6.83 13.17 -0.69
CA ILE A 379 6.42 14.59 -0.66
C ILE A 379 6.46 15.10 0.78
N LEU A 380 5.94 14.34 1.74
CA LEU A 380 5.98 14.72 3.16
C LEU A 380 7.42 14.79 3.71
N GLU A 381 8.29 13.87 3.29
CA GLU A 381 9.72 13.90 3.61
C GLU A 381 10.39 15.14 3.00
N GLY A 382 10.08 15.47 1.75
CA GLY A 382 10.53 16.70 1.08
C GLY A 382 10.12 17.96 1.84
N PHE A 383 8.87 18.04 2.20
CA PHE A 383 8.34 19.17 2.98
C PHE A 383 8.98 19.26 4.37
N SER A 384 9.28 18.13 5.01
CA SER A 384 10.00 18.09 6.29
C SER A 384 11.41 18.70 6.19
N ALA A 385 12.04 18.59 5.01
CA ALA A 385 13.32 19.22 4.70
C ALA A 385 13.19 20.59 4.02
N LYS A 386 12.00 21.21 4.03
CA LYS A 386 11.69 22.50 3.36
C LYS A 386 11.97 22.50 1.86
N LYS A 387 11.79 21.36 1.19
CA LYS A 387 11.96 21.24 -0.26
C LYS A 387 10.61 21.30 -0.95
N PRO A 388 10.40 22.20 -1.93
CA PRO A 388 9.21 22.20 -2.75
C PRO A 388 9.16 20.95 -3.62
N CYS A 389 7.96 20.55 -4.06
CA CYS A 389 7.80 19.37 -4.87
C CYS A 389 7.07 19.65 -6.19
N ILE A 390 7.62 19.15 -7.30
CA ILE A 390 6.87 19.00 -8.56
C ILE A 390 6.20 17.64 -8.50
N ALA A 391 4.89 17.57 -8.68
CA ALA A 391 4.17 16.29 -8.65
C ALA A 391 3.13 16.20 -9.76
N THR A 392 2.88 15.00 -10.24
CA THR A 392 1.71 14.71 -11.06
C THR A 392 0.43 14.79 -10.22
N ASN A 393 -0.67 15.21 -10.85
CA ASN A 393 -1.97 15.35 -10.18
C ASN A 393 -2.67 13.99 -10.04
N VAL A 394 -2.13 13.14 -9.18
CA VAL A 394 -2.63 11.79 -8.88
C VAL A 394 -2.73 11.59 -7.37
N GLY A 395 -3.69 10.78 -6.93
CA GLY A 395 -3.92 10.53 -5.50
C GLY A 395 -4.06 11.83 -4.71
N ASN A 396 -3.42 11.91 -3.54
CA ASN A 396 -3.45 13.12 -2.69
C ASN A 396 -2.37 14.16 -3.03
N CYS A 397 -1.69 14.08 -4.18
CA CYS A 397 -0.67 15.07 -4.53
C CYS A 397 -1.24 16.50 -4.53
N ARG A 398 -2.50 16.69 -4.97
CA ARG A 398 -3.17 17.99 -4.97
C ARG A 398 -3.35 18.54 -3.55
N GLY A 399 -3.86 17.73 -2.63
CA GLY A 399 -4.06 18.11 -1.23
C GLY A 399 -2.74 18.43 -0.52
N LEU A 400 -1.68 17.68 -0.83
CA LEU A 400 -0.35 17.95 -0.29
C LEU A 400 0.27 19.25 -0.84
N ILE A 401 0.17 19.49 -2.15
CA ILE A 401 0.80 20.66 -2.79
C ILE A 401 0.05 21.96 -2.51
N TYR A 402 -1.28 21.96 -2.61
CA TYR A 402 -2.07 23.19 -2.46
C TYR A 402 -2.74 23.35 -1.10
N GLY A 403 -2.72 22.29 -0.28
CA GLY A 403 -3.37 22.26 1.04
C GLY A 403 -4.85 21.90 0.97
N GLU A 404 -5.36 21.36 2.07
CA GLU A 404 -6.76 21.06 2.31
C GLU A 404 -7.18 21.76 3.60
N GLY A 405 -7.76 22.97 3.50
CA GLY A 405 -8.20 23.76 4.64
C GLY A 405 -7.07 24.40 5.45
N ASP A 406 -5.98 24.75 4.79
CA ASP A 406 -4.91 25.62 5.32
C ASP A 406 -4.62 26.77 4.36
N ASP A 407 -4.09 27.86 4.90
CA ASP A 407 -3.73 29.10 4.16
C ASP A 407 -2.22 29.27 3.98
N PHE A 408 -1.44 28.16 3.99
CA PHE A 408 0.02 28.25 3.91
C PHE A 408 0.54 28.57 2.49
N GLY A 409 -0.33 28.42 1.49
CA GLY A 409 0.00 28.62 0.08
C GLY A 409 0.55 27.35 -0.59
N PRO A 410 0.92 27.43 -1.88
CA PRO A 410 1.41 26.29 -2.63
C PRO A 410 2.79 25.84 -2.11
N ALA A 411 2.95 24.52 -1.95
CA ALA A 411 4.21 23.90 -1.55
C ALA A 411 4.96 23.27 -2.75
N GLY A 412 4.56 23.62 -3.97
CA GLY A 412 5.15 23.10 -5.19
C GLY A 412 4.29 23.35 -6.42
N ILE A 413 4.50 22.56 -7.47
CA ILE A 413 3.82 22.67 -8.76
C ILE A 413 3.18 21.33 -9.11
N LEU A 414 1.87 21.35 -9.45
CA LEU A 414 1.19 20.18 -10.02
C LEU A 414 1.22 20.18 -11.54
N THR A 415 1.40 19.00 -12.10
CA THR A 415 1.37 18.77 -13.55
C THR A 415 0.41 17.62 -13.88
N PRO A 416 -0.15 17.59 -15.11
CA PRO A 416 -0.86 16.39 -15.56
C PRO A 416 0.10 15.19 -15.65
N PRO A 417 -0.34 13.96 -15.33
CA PRO A 417 0.49 12.77 -15.50
C PRO A 417 0.83 12.55 -16.99
N MET A 418 1.99 11.95 -17.25
CA MET A 418 2.50 11.64 -18.59
C MET A 418 2.68 12.85 -19.51
N ASN A 419 2.66 14.09 -18.98
CA ASN A 419 2.78 15.30 -19.77
C ASN A 419 4.20 15.86 -19.70
N ILE A 420 5.03 15.47 -20.67
CA ILE A 420 6.45 15.82 -20.75
C ILE A 420 6.66 17.35 -20.72
N GLU A 421 5.87 18.10 -21.52
CA GLU A 421 6.01 19.54 -21.65
C GLU A 421 5.71 20.26 -20.32
N LYS A 422 4.60 19.93 -19.66
CA LYS A 422 4.22 20.58 -18.38
C LYS A 422 5.18 20.22 -17.26
N ILE A 423 5.73 19.02 -17.25
CA ILE A 423 6.76 18.61 -16.29
C ILE A 423 8.05 19.38 -16.54
N ALA A 424 8.47 19.54 -17.81
CA ALA A 424 9.63 20.35 -18.17
C ALA A 424 9.44 21.85 -17.81
N ASP A 425 8.25 22.43 -18.09
CA ASP A 425 7.89 23.79 -17.68
C ASP A 425 8.02 23.98 -16.17
N ALA A 426 7.52 23.01 -15.37
CA ALA A 426 7.62 23.06 -13.91
C ALA A 426 9.06 22.99 -13.42
N MET A 427 9.92 22.16 -14.02
CA MET A 427 11.36 22.11 -13.70
C MET A 427 12.04 23.46 -13.95
N VAL A 428 11.79 24.08 -15.10
CA VAL A 428 12.35 25.40 -15.45
C VAL A 428 11.82 26.50 -14.51
N ALA A 429 10.52 26.48 -14.19
CA ALA A 429 9.92 27.44 -13.26
C ALA A 429 10.53 27.34 -11.85
N ILE A 430 10.73 26.12 -11.35
CA ILE A 430 11.42 25.90 -10.06
C ILE A 430 12.87 26.38 -10.12
N ALA A 431 13.57 26.20 -11.24
CA ALA A 431 14.96 26.63 -11.38
C ALA A 431 15.11 28.16 -11.43
N ALA A 432 14.13 28.86 -12.02
CA ALA A 432 14.20 30.28 -12.30
C ALA A 432 14.14 31.18 -11.05
N ASP A 433 13.37 30.81 -10.02
CA ASP A 433 13.05 31.66 -8.86
C ASP A 433 13.40 30.99 -7.53
N GLY A 434 14.54 31.39 -6.93
CA GLY A 434 15.01 30.91 -5.64
C GLY A 434 14.11 31.30 -4.47
N ASP A 435 13.54 32.50 -4.51
CA ASP A 435 12.64 32.98 -3.46
C ASP A 435 11.30 32.24 -3.51
N ALA A 436 10.78 31.94 -4.70
CA ALA A 436 9.59 31.10 -4.84
C ALA A 436 9.84 29.68 -4.30
N ARG A 437 10.99 29.09 -4.60
CA ARG A 437 11.38 27.77 -4.01
C ARG A 437 11.37 27.81 -2.49
N ALA A 438 11.97 28.87 -1.90
CA ALA A 438 12.01 29.02 -0.45
C ALA A 438 10.61 29.18 0.17
N ARG A 439 9.74 30.01 -0.44
CA ARG A 439 8.34 30.18 0.00
C ARG A 439 7.55 28.87 -0.09
N MET A 440 7.68 28.15 -1.19
CA MET A 440 7.01 26.85 -1.38
C MET A 440 7.51 25.81 -0.37
N GLY A 441 8.82 25.74 -0.13
CA GLY A 441 9.41 24.85 0.86
C GLY A 441 8.91 25.15 2.28
N GLU A 442 8.80 26.43 2.67
CA GLU A 442 8.26 26.84 3.96
C GLU A 442 6.76 26.51 4.09
N ALA A 443 5.97 26.72 3.03
CA ALA A 443 4.55 26.34 3.01
C ALA A 443 4.38 24.83 3.23
N GLY A 444 5.18 24.01 2.55
CA GLY A 444 5.20 22.56 2.74
C GLY A 444 5.58 22.16 4.16
N TYR A 445 6.62 22.76 4.73
CA TYR A 445 7.06 22.50 6.09
C TYR A 445 5.97 22.83 7.13
N ARG A 446 5.33 23.99 7.02
CA ARG A 446 4.22 24.38 7.90
C ARG A 446 3.05 23.38 7.79
N ARG A 447 2.75 22.92 6.57
CA ARG A 447 1.68 21.92 6.31
C ARG A 447 1.99 20.59 6.96
N VAL A 448 3.22 20.07 6.83
CA VAL A 448 3.64 18.83 7.49
C VAL A 448 3.58 18.97 9.01
N CYS A 449 4.09 20.05 9.56
CA CYS A 449 4.07 20.32 11.01
C CYS A 449 2.65 20.37 11.57
N SER A 450 1.69 20.89 10.80
CA SER A 450 0.30 21.03 11.25
C SER A 450 -0.52 19.75 11.18
N ARG A 451 -0.29 18.89 10.18
CA ARG A 451 -1.25 17.79 9.85
C ARG A 451 -0.63 16.40 9.64
N TYR A 452 0.68 16.32 9.34
CA TYR A 452 1.30 15.08 8.85
C TYR A 452 2.51 14.64 9.68
N ARG A 453 2.51 14.94 10.97
CA ARG A 453 3.56 14.45 11.88
C ARG A 453 3.26 13.01 12.29
N VAL A 454 4.30 12.21 12.44
CA VAL A 454 4.18 10.81 12.87
C VAL A 454 3.50 10.68 14.24
N GLU A 455 3.69 11.67 15.15
CA GLU A 455 3.03 11.69 16.44
C GLU A 455 1.51 11.87 16.34
N GLN A 456 1.03 12.66 15.36
CA GLN A 456 -0.40 12.84 15.09
C GLN A 456 -1.02 11.54 14.56
N MET A 457 -0.37 10.88 13.59
CA MET A 457 -0.77 9.58 13.09
C MET A 457 -0.84 8.56 14.24
N ARG A 458 0.21 8.49 15.09
CA ARG A 458 0.23 7.62 16.27
C ARG A 458 -0.94 7.89 17.23
N SER A 459 -1.21 9.15 17.55
CA SER A 459 -2.31 9.54 18.43
C SER A 459 -3.66 9.12 17.84
N THR A 460 -3.83 9.27 16.53
CA THR A 460 -5.05 8.86 15.83
C THR A 460 -5.24 7.33 15.89
N TYR A 461 -4.21 6.54 15.57
CA TYR A 461 -4.31 5.08 15.65
C TYR A 461 -4.44 4.58 17.09
N ARG A 462 -3.84 5.27 18.06
CA ARG A 462 -4.08 4.97 19.49
C ARG A 462 -5.56 5.14 19.84
N ALA A 463 -6.16 6.26 19.49
CA ALA A 463 -7.57 6.52 19.73
C ALA A 463 -8.48 5.48 19.04
N ILE A 464 -8.17 5.12 17.79
CA ILE A 464 -8.89 4.06 17.06
C ILE A 464 -8.77 2.72 17.78
N TYR A 465 -7.58 2.29 18.17
CA TYR A 465 -7.39 1.02 18.86
C TYR A 465 -8.09 0.98 20.21
N GLN A 466 -8.08 2.10 20.96
CA GLN A 466 -8.81 2.22 22.22
C GLN A 466 -10.32 2.15 22.04
N GLU A 467 -10.86 2.86 21.04
CA GLU A 467 -12.28 2.84 20.67
C GLU A 467 -12.73 1.40 20.34
N LEU A 468 -11.97 0.70 19.51
CA LEU A 468 -12.26 -0.67 19.09
C LEU A 468 -12.10 -1.68 20.26
N ALA A 469 -11.08 -1.51 21.11
CA ALA A 469 -10.91 -2.32 22.29
C ALA A 469 -12.09 -2.16 23.26
N GLN A 470 -12.53 -0.90 23.51
CA GLN A 470 -13.69 -0.61 24.34
C GLN A 470 -14.97 -1.22 23.79
N ALA A 471 -15.21 -1.13 22.49
CA ALA A 471 -16.38 -1.72 21.83
C ALA A 471 -16.44 -3.25 21.97
N LYS A 472 -15.28 -3.91 22.08
CA LYS A 472 -15.17 -5.36 22.26
C LYS A 472 -14.90 -5.77 23.72
N HIS A 473 -14.96 -4.84 24.67
CA HIS A 473 -14.70 -5.06 26.10
C HIS A 473 -13.30 -5.65 26.39
N VAL A 474 -12.31 -5.28 25.59
CA VAL A 474 -10.90 -5.67 25.75
C VAL A 474 -10.18 -4.62 26.61
N PRO A 475 -9.50 -5.00 27.70
CA PRO A 475 -8.74 -4.06 28.51
C PRO A 475 -7.61 -3.42 27.71
N TRP A 476 -7.51 -2.10 27.76
CA TRP A 476 -6.34 -1.39 27.23
C TRP A 476 -5.15 -1.54 28.19
N PRO A 477 -3.97 -1.97 27.72
CA PRO A 477 -2.80 -2.07 28.60
C PRO A 477 -2.34 -0.68 29.02
N GLU A 478 -2.00 -0.53 30.33
CA GLU A 478 -1.46 0.72 30.85
C GLU A 478 -0.17 1.11 30.13
N ASP A 479 0.04 2.41 29.93
CA ASP A 479 1.24 2.93 29.29
C ASP A 479 2.43 2.78 30.23
N SER A 480 3.25 1.78 29.99
CA SER A 480 4.60 1.71 30.59
C SER A 480 5.60 2.64 29.86
N TYR A 481 5.13 3.43 28.91
CA TYR A 481 5.95 4.38 28.18
C TYR A 481 6.30 5.58 29.08
N ARG A 482 7.49 5.55 29.69
CA ARG A 482 8.16 6.76 30.14
C ARG A 482 8.84 7.38 28.90
N PRO A 483 8.49 8.62 28.48
CA PRO A 483 9.26 9.31 27.47
C PRO A 483 10.72 9.37 27.95
N HIS A 484 11.67 9.06 27.08
CA HIS A 484 13.09 9.30 27.37
C HIS A 484 13.23 10.76 27.81
N PRO A 485 13.83 11.04 28.99
CA PRO A 485 14.12 12.42 29.36
C PRO A 485 15.03 13.00 28.27
N GLU A 486 14.61 14.15 27.75
CA GLU A 486 15.47 14.99 26.92
C GLU A 486 16.81 15.10 27.64
N GLN A 487 17.90 14.84 26.94
CA GLN A 487 19.24 15.11 27.46
C GLN A 487 19.32 16.62 27.67
N GLU A 488 19.02 17.05 28.90
CA GLU A 488 19.31 18.41 29.34
C GLU A 488 20.80 18.66 29.14
N GLY A 489 21.10 19.67 28.33
CA GLY A 489 22.44 20.07 27.99
C GLY A 489 23.33 20.24 29.21
N GLY A 490 24.43 19.52 29.21
CA GLY A 490 25.49 19.67 30.20
C GLY A 490 25.98 21.11 30.25
N LYS A 491 25.55 21.84 31.31
CA LYS A 491 26.23 23.06 31.70
C LYS A 491 27.60 22.66 32.27
N SER A 492 28.62 23.01 31.54
CA SER A 492 30.00 23.03 31.98
C SER A 492 30.11 23.91 33.22
N HIS A 493 30.33 23.34 34.40
CA HIS A 493 30.89 24.05 35.55
C HIS A 493 32.42 24.00 35.45
N GLY A 494 32.96 25.09 34.99
CA GLY A 494 34.36 25.40 35.28
C GLY A 494 34.53 25.61 36.77
N GLY A 495 35.37 24.83 37.37
CA GLY A 495 35.82 24.93 38.75
C GLY A 495 37.34 24.81 38.80
N ASN A 496 37.96 25.99 38.82
CA ASN A 496 39.36 26.23 39.16
C ASN A 496 39.65 25.68 40.58
N ARG A 497 40.77 24.95 40.75
CA ARG A 497 41.70 25.11 41.91
C ARG A 497 42.85 24.11 41.87
N ASN A 498 44.03 24.75 41.88
CA ASN A 498 45.37 24.28 42.30
C ASN A 498 46.08 23.23 41.46
#